data_5d31ff7944bc107899262f64c553f722
#
_entry.id   5d31ff7944bc107899262f64c553f722
#
_cell.length_a   1.000
_cell.length_b   1.000
_cell.length_c   1.000
_cell.angle_alpha   90.00
_cell.angle_beta   90.00
_cell.angle_gamma   90.00
#
_symmetry.space_group_name_H-M   'P 1'
#
loop_
_entity.id
_entity.type
_entity.pdbx_description
1 polymer ?
#
loop_
_entity_poly.entity_id
_entity_poly.type
_entity_poly.pdbx_seq_one_letter_code
_entity_poly.pdbx_strand_id
1 'polypeptide(L)'
;LAKQKSEAGMELSKTQRQLSVAIFKITQQETAVLLATEALRIIQNRYTQGLINTTDVLTAQSQLSQQKLLYRQAVYSAHVTAAYLEFLTLQ
;
A
#
# COMPACT_ATOMS: atom_id res chain seq x y z
N LEU A 1 -22.30 -15.81 28.07
CA LEU A 1 -21.40 -14.70 28.43
C LEU A 1 -19.94 -15.03 28.09
N ALA A 2 -19.46 -16.21 28.48
CA ALA A 2 -18.10 -16.63 28.15
C ALA A 2 -17.92 -16.78 26.63
N LYS A 3 -18.96 -17.23 25.94
CA LYS A 3 -18.94 -17.42 24.49
C LYS A 3 -18.85 -16.08 23.75
N GLN A 4 -19.57 -15.06 24.23
CA GLN A 4 -19.51 -13.71 23.66
C GLN A 4 -18.16 -13.06 23.87
N LYS A 5 -17.56 -13.22 25.04
CA LYS A 5 -16.20 -12.71 25.32
C LYS A 5 -15.16 -13.37 24.42
N SER A 6 -15.30 -14.67 24.19
CA SER A 6 -14.40 -15.43 23.33
C SER A 6 -14.49 -14.95 21.88
N GLU A 7 -15.71 -14.73 21.38
CA GLU A 7 -15.94 -14.23 20.02
C GLU A 7 -15.37 -12.81 19.85
N ALA A 8 -15.61 -11.92 20.82
CA ALA A 8 -15.08 -10.56 20.80
C ALA A 8 -13.56 -10.54 20.84
N GLY A 9 -12.95 -11.42 21.66
CA GLY A 9 -11.51 -11.55 21.74
C GLY A 9 -10.89 -12.08 20.45
N MET A 10 -11.55 -13.03 19.79
CA MET A 10 -11.10 -13.55 18.51
C MET A 10 -11.20 -12.51 17.42
N GLU A 11 -12.28 -11.73 17.39
CA GLU A 11 -12.45 -10.64 16.43
C GLU A 11 -11.40 -9.55 16.61
N LEU A 12 -11.14 -9.16 17.85
CA LEU A 12 -10.11 -8.17 18.15
C LEU A 12 -8.73 -8.64 17.73
N SER A 13 -8.38 -9.88 18.04
CA SER A 13 -7.10 -10.48 17.67
C SER A 13 -6.93 -10.55 16.16
N LYS A 14 -7.99 -10.93 15.45
CA LYS A 14 -8.00 -11.00 14.00
C LYS A 14 -7.79 -9.61 13.38
N THR A 15 -8.49 -8.60 13.91
CA THR A 15 -8.38 -7.23 13.44
C THR A 15 -6.98 -6.66 13.68
N GLN A 16 -6.37 -6.98 14.83
CA GLN A 16 -4.99 -6.56 15.12
C GLN A 16 -4.01 -7.16 14.12
N ARG A 17 -4.18 -8.42 13.74
CA ARG A 17 -3.34 -9.06 12.72
C ARG A 17 -3.56 -8.44 11.36
N GLN A 18 -4.82 -8.12 11.01
CA GLN A 18 -5.14 -7.44 9.75
C GLN A 18 -4.48 -6.06 9.69
N LEU A 19 -4.46 -5.35 10.80
CA LEU A 19 -3.81 -4.04 10.86
C LEU A 19 -2.30 -4.17 10.66
N SER A 20 -1.67 -5.16 11.29
CA SER A 20 -0.23 -5.41 11.11
C SER A 20 0.10 -5.71 9.64
N VAL A 21 -0.71 -6.54 8.99
CA VAL A 21 -0.56 -6.86 7.57
C VAL A 21 -0.74 -5.61 6.71
N ALA A 22 -1.75 -4.77 7.03
CA ALA A 22 -2.02 -3.55 6.29
C ALA A 22 -0.85 -2.56 6.39
N ILE A 23 -0.25 -2.42 7.58
CA ILE A 23 0.93 -1.57 7.79
C ILE A 23 2.12 -2.10 6.99
N PHE A 24 2.32 -3.41 6.99
CA PHE A 24 3.39 -4.05 6.20
C PHE A 24 3.20 -3.77 4.71
N LYS A 25 1.97 -3.83 4.21
CA LYS A 25 1.66 -3.51 2.81
C LYS A 25 1.99 -2.07 2.46
N ILE A 26 1.76 -1.12 3.38
CA ILE A 26 2.14 0.28 3.18
C ILE A 26 3.65 0.38 2.96
N THR A 27 4.44 -0.27 3.80
CA THR A 27 5.91 -0.27 3.68
C THR A 27 6.35 -0.87 2.36
N GLN A 28 5.73 -1.97 1.94
CA GLN A 28 6.02 -2.60 0.64
C GLN A 28 5.68 -1.66 -0.52
N GLN A 29 4.55 -0.96 -0.45
CA GLN A 29 4.14 -0.04 -1.53
C GLN A 29 5.01 1.21 -1.55
N GLU A 30 5.48 1.69 -0.41
CA GLU A 30 6.46 2.78 -0.38
C GLU A 30 7.70 2.40 -1.18
N THR A 31 8.23 1.20 -0.93
CA THR A 31 9.38 0.69 -1.66
C THR A 31 9.08 0.57 -3.15
N ALA A 32 7.89 0.07 -3.50
CA ALA A 32 7.49 -0.07 -4.90
C ALA A 32 7.42 1.30 -5.60
N VAL A 33 6.91 2.34 -4.92
CA VAL A 33 6.86 3.70 -5.47
C VAL A 33 8.28 4.25 -5.67
N LEU A 34 9.18 4.02 -4.70
CA LEU A 34 10.57 4.46 -4.83
C LEU A 34 11.27 3.79 -6.00
N LEU A 35 11.07 2.48 -6.16
CA LEU A 35 11.66 1.73 -7.29
C LEU A 35 11.11 2.21 -8.63
N ALA A 36 9.79 2.46 -8.71
CA ALA A 36 9.17 2.95 -9.94
C ALA A 36 9.63 4.37 -10.27
N THR A 37 9.83 5.22 -9.26
CA THR A 37 10.37 6.57 -9.41
C THR A 37 11.79 6.52 -9.98
N GLU A 38 12.63 5.66 -9.43
CA GLU A 38 14.02 5.50 -9.89
C GLU A 38 14.06 4.93 -11.29
N ALA A 39 13.21 3.94 -11.61
CA ALA A 39 13.10 3.39 -12.96
C ALA A 39 12.71 4.46 -13.97
N LEU A 40 11.74 5.33 -13.62
CA LEU A 40 11.33 6.43 -14.50
C LEU A 40 12.49 7.41 -14.73
N ARG A 41 13.24 7.73 -13.66
CA ARG A 41 14.38 8.62 -13.77
C ARG A 41 15.41 8.09 -14.78
N ILE A 42 15.74 6.81 -14.68
CA ILE A 42 16.69 6.15 -15.58
C ILE A 42 16.17 6.18 -17.02
N ILE A 43 14.89 5.87 -17.19
CA ILE A 43 14.23 5.85 -18.52
C ILE A 43 14.23 7.25 -19.13
N GLN A 44 13.94 8.29 -18.35
CA GLN A 44 13.95 9.67 -18.82
C GLN A 44 15.35 10.11 -19.25
N ASN A 45 16.39 9.70 -18.50
CA ASN A 45 17.78 9.99 -18.89
C ASN A 45 18.13 9.34 -20.23
N ARG A 46 17.75 8.08 -20.42
CA ARG A 46 17.97 7.37 -21.68
C ARG A 46 17.23 8.01 -22.84
N TYR A 47 16.00 8.47 -22.60
CA TYR A 47 15.20 9.17 -23.59
C TYR A 47 15.88 10.46 -24.01
N THR A 48 16.39 11.25 -23.06
CA THR A 48 17.11 12.49 -23.33
C THR A 48 18.35 12.23 -24.18
N GLN A 49 19.00 11.08 -23.99
CA GLN A 49 20.18 10.67 -24.76
C GLN A 49 19.82 10.04 -26.10
N GLY A 50 18.52 9.89 -26.41
CA GLY A 50 18.06 9.30 -27.68
C GLY A 50 18.17 7.79 -27.73
N LEU A 51 18.33 7.11 -26.58
CA LEU A 51 18.55 5.67 -26.53
C LEU A 51 17.26 4.85 -26.50
N ILE A 52 16.12 5.48 -26.14
CA ILE A 52 14.82 4.80 -26.07
C ILE A 52 13.74 5.72 -26.67
N ASN A 53 12.57 5.15 -26.93
CA ASN A 53 11.47 5.87 -27.53
C ASN A 53 10.48 6.42 -26.50
N THR A 54 9.53 7.25 -26.95
CA THR A 54 8.52 7.88 -26.10
C THR A 54 7.60 6.86 -25.42
N THR A 55 7.33 5.75 -26.10
CA THR A 55 6.46 4.69 -25.54
C THR A 55 7.04 4.14 -24.24
N ASP A 56 8.35 3.96 -24.16
CA ASP A 56 9.00 3.46 -22.95
C ASP A 56 8.85 4.44 -21.79
N VAL A 57 8.96 5.75 -22.07
CA VAL A 57 8.74 6.80 -21.07
C VAL A 57 7.31 6.77 -20.56
N LEU A 58 6.33 6.67 -21.46
CA LEU A 58 4.91 6.63 -21.10
C LEU A 58 4.58 5.39 -20.28
N THR A 59 5.16 4.25 -20.64
CA THR A 59 4.98 3.01 -19.87
C THR A 59 5.51 3.16 -18.44
N ALA A 60 6.70 3.74 -18.28
CA ALA A 60 7.30 3.95 -16.97
C ALA A 60 6.50 4.94 -16.14
N GLN A 61 5.96 6.00 -16.74
CA GLN A 61 5.09 6.97 -16.07
C GLN A 61 3.79 6.31 -15.61
N SER A 62 3.20 5.47 -16.45
CA SER A 62 1.98 4.73 -16.12
C SER A 62 2.21 3.78 -14.95
N GLN A 63 3.33 3.08 -14.94
CA GLN A 63 3.69 2.18 -13.84
C GLN A 63 3.86 2.93 -12.53
N LEU A 64 4.52 4.09 -12.55
CA LEU A 64 4.66 4.92 -11.37
C LEU A 64 3.30 5.38 -10.84
N SER A 65 2.41 5.83 -11.71
CA SER A 65 1.07 6.25 -11.34
C SER A 65 0.28 5.11 -10.70
N GLN A 66 0.41 3.90 -11.25
CA GLN A 66 -0.24 2.71 -10.71
C GLN A 66 0.28 2.37 -9.32
N GLN A 67 1.58 2.44 -9.11
CA GLN A 67 2.17 2.16 -7.80
C GLN A 67 1.74 3.21 -6.76
N LYS A 68 1.65 4.48 -7.14
CA LYS A 68 1.14 5.53 -6.27
C LYS A 68 -0.30 5.28 -5.86
N LEU A 69 -1.13 4.82 -6.81
CA LEU A 69 -2.53 4.48 -6.52
C LEU A 69 -2.61 3.33 -5.52
N LEU A 70 -1.82 2.28 -5.73
CA LEU A 70 -1.77 1.14 -4.82
C LEU A 70 -1.30 1.55 -3.43
N TYR A 71 -0.35 2.47 -3.34
CA TYR A 71 0.10 3.03 -2.07
C TYR A 71 -1.05 3.72 -1.33
N ARG A 72 -1.79 4.57 -2.04
CA ARG A 72 -2.94 5.27 -1.45
C ARG A 72 -4.01 4.29 -0.97
N GLN A 73 -4.28 3.25 -1.74
CA GLN A 73 -5.23 2.21 -1.36
C GLN A 73 -4.78 1.46 -0.12
N ALA A 74 -3.48 1.16 0.00
CA ALA A 74 -2.92 0.49 1.17
C ALA A 74 -3.06 1.36 2.42
N VAL A 75 -2.77 2.66 2.31
CA VAL A 75 -2.92 3.62 3.42
C VAL A 75 -4.38 3.71 3.84
N TYR A 76 -5.29 3.82 2.88
CA TYR A 76 -6.72 3.89 3.17
C TYR A 76 -7.21 2.63 3.88
N SER A 77 -6.81 1.46 3.40
CA SER A 77 -7.16 0.18 4.01
C SER A 77 -6.68 0.10 5.46
N ALA A 78 -5.46 0.56 5.72
CA ALA A 78 -4.90 0.57 7.09
C ALA A 78 -5.71 1.52 8.00
N HIS A 79 -6.10 2.68 7.49
CA HIS A 79 -6.93 3.62 8.26
C HIS A 79 -8.29 3.02 8.59
N VAL A 80 -8.93 2.36 7.64
CA VAL A 80 -10.22 1.70 7.86
C VAL A 80 -10.09 0.60 8.91
N THR A 81 -9.04 -0.22 8.82
CA THR A 81 -8.80 -1.30 9.77
C THR A 81 -8.51 -0.75 11.16
N ALA A 82 -7.71 0.32 11.25
CA ALA A 82 -7.41 0.96 12.53
C ALA A 82 -8.68 1.55 13.17
N ALA A 83 -9.54 2.17 12.37
CA ALA A 83 -10.80 2.71 12.86
C ALA A 83 -11.72 1.61 13.38
N TYR A 84 -11.77 0.48 12.68
CA TYR A 84 -12.56 -0.66 13.11
C TYR A 84 -12.00 -1.26 14.41
N LEU A 85 -10.68 -1.36 14.53
CA LEU A 85 -10.03 -1.82 15.75
C LEU A 85 -10.36 -0.91 16.93
N GLU A 86 -10.31 0.41 16.72
CA GLU A 86 -10.67 1.39 17.73
C GLU A 86 -12.14 1.22 18.16
N PHE A 87 -13.02 1.00 17.20
CA PHE A 87 -14.42 0.73 17.47
C PHE A 87 -14.59 -0.51 18.36
N LEU A 88 -13.86 -1.57 18.07
CA LEU A 88 -13.92 -2.80 18.87
C LEU A 88 -13.41 -2.61 20.29
N THR A 89 -12.38 -1.78 20.48
CA THR A 89 -11.82 -1.53 21.81
C THR A 89 -12.72 -0.66 22.67
N LEU A 90 -13.58 0.16 22.04
CA LEU A 90 -14.53 1.01 22.78
C LEU A 90 -15.74 0.22 23.28
N GLN A 91 -15.95 -0.98 22.79
CA GLN A 91 -17.03 -1.84 23.27
C GLN A 91 -16.56 -2.68 24.45
#